data_a93c5b3a9a853c1090ac1573b5f78c8a
#
_entry.id   a93c5b3a9a853c1090ac1573b5f78c8a
#
_cell.length_a   1.000
_cell.length_b   1.000
_cell.length_c   1.000
_cell.angle_alpha   90.00
_cell.angle_beta   90.00
_cell.angle_gamma   90.00
#
_symmetry.space_group_name_H-M   'P 1'
#
loop_
_entity.id
_entity.type
_entity.pdbx_description
1 polymer ?
#
loop_
_entity_poly.entity_id
_entity_poly.type
_entity_poly.pdbx_seq_one_letter_code
_entity_poly.pdbx_strand_id
1 'polypeptide(L)'
;VIILPANMATKIVKIEKNLESIQVAKAGDNVVLHFENNIDISRGDSVVLYHELPTESTQINSWISWLDNTPLQVGKTYLLQHRFKNVRVKIQEVNQKWNINDWEFTNETEIKLNDIAQISLRTNQPLFYDAFDKNPKSGNAILIDETSNNTVGALMFL
;
A
#
# COMPACT_ATOMS: atom_id res chain seq x y z
N VAL A 1 -6.47 -16.10 -13.06
CA VAL A 1 -5.86 -15.21 -12.06
C VAL A 1 -4.37 -15.08 -12.28
N ILE A 2 -3.77 -14.05 -11.71
CA ILE A 2 -2.33 -13.82 -11.67
C ILE A 2 -1.88 -13.77 -10.22
N ILE A 3 -0.76 -14.42 -9.92
CA ILE A 3 -0.11 -14.39 -8.60
C ILE A 3 0.98 -13.32 -8.63
N LEU A 4 0.87 -12.32 -7.77
CA LEU A 4 1.84 -11.23 -7.62
C LEU A 4 2.66 -11.40 -6.33
N PRO A 5 3.95 -11.08 -6.32
CA PRO A 5 4.73 -10.41 -7.37
C PRO A 5 5.33 -11.35 -8.44
N ALA A 6 5.14 -12.66 -8.32
CA ALA A 6 5.76 -13.63 -9.24
C ALA A 6 5.28 -13.51 -10.69
N ASN A 7 4.19 -12.77 -10.91
CA ASN A 7 3.55 -12.56 -12.22
C ASN A 7 3.23 -13.88 -12.95
N MET A 8 2.76 -14.87 -12.20
CA MET A 8 2.40 -16.19 -12.73
C MET A 8 0.91 -16.31 -12.96
N ALA A 9 0.53 -16.62 -14.20
CA ALA A 9 -0.87 -16.87 -14.56
C ALA A 9 -1.26 -18.33 -14.22
N THR A 10 -2.46 -18.49 -13.64
CA THR A 10 -3.05 -19.79 -13.32
C THR A 10 -4.58 -19.70 -13.28
N LYS A 11 -5.23 -20.86 -13.09
CA LYS A 11 -6.68 -20.92 -12.87
C LYS A 11 -6.97 -21.44 -11.46
N ILE A 12 -8.03 -20.88 -10.86
CA ILE A 12 -8.63 -21.44 -9.65
C ILE A 12 -9.56 -22.57 -10.10
N VAL A 13 -9.25 -23.80 -9.69
CA VAL A 13 -10.05 -24.98 -10.05
C VAL A 13 -11.05 -25.35 -8.96
N LYS A 14 -10.81 -24.95 -7.71
CA LYS A 14 -11.71 -25.22 -6.57
C LYS A 14 -11.54 -24.14 -5.51
N ILE A 15 -12.64 -23.80 -4.86
CA ILE A 15 -12.67 -22.94 -3.67
C ILE A 15 -13.27 -23.74 -2.52
N GLU A 16 -12.61 -23.77 -1.37
CA GLU A 16 -13.12 -24.43 -0.16
C GLU A 16 -13.25 -23.43 0.98
N LYS A 17 -14.36 -23.53 1.71
CA LYS A 17 -14.62 -22.81 2.96
C LYS A 17 -15.12 -23.82 3.99
N ASN A 18 -14.46 -23.88 5.15
CA ASN A 18 -14.79 -24.83 6.24
C ASN A 18 -14.86 -26.30 5.76
N LEU A 19 -13.93 -26.71 4.90
CA LEU A 19 -13.86 -28.07 4.29
C LEU A 19 -14.96 -28.38 3.27
N GLU A 20 -15.83 -27.43 2.96
CA GLU A 20 -16.87 -27.57 1.93
C GLU A 20 -16.48 -26.84 0.65
N SER A 21 -16.78 -27.45 -0.49
CA SER A 21 -16.57 -26.81 -1.79
C SER A 21 -17.66 -25.77 -2.05
N ILE A 22 -17.24 -24.55 -2.38
CA ILE A 22 -18.15 -23.44 -2.72
C ILE A 22 -17.85 -22.92 -4.12
N GLN A 23 -18.86 -22.30 -4.75
CA GLN A 23 -18.72 -21.73 -6.09
C GLN A 23 -18.21 -20.28 -6.06
N VAL A 24 -18.53 -19.55 -5.00
CA VAL A 24 -18.21 -18.12 -4.88
C VAL A 24 -17.76 -17.81 -3.47
N ALA A 25 -16.62 -17.15 -3.35
CA ALA A 25 -16.15 -16.52 -2.11
C ALA A 25 -16.47 -15.03 -2.12
N LYS A 26 -16.75 -14.47 -0.96
CA LYS A 26 -17.03 -13.05 -0.77
C LYS A 26 -15.89 -12.36 -0.02
N ALA A 27 -15.79 -11.03 -0.14
CA ALA A 27 -14.83 -10.25 0.63
C ALA A 27 -15.00 -10.49 2.13
N GLY A 28 -13.90 -10.82 2.82
CA GLY A 28 -13.85 -11.20 4.22
C GLY A 28 -13.92 -12.71 4.49
N ASP A 29 -14.17 -13.53 3.48
CA ASP A 29 -14.12 -14.98 3.64
C ASP A 29 -12.68 -15.49 3.75
N ASN A 30 -12.46 -16.43 4.67
CA ASN A 30 -11.25 -17.23 4.72
C ASN A 30 -11.50 -18.50 3.91
N VAL A 31 -10.75 -18.67 2.84
CA VAL A 31 -10.94 -19.76 1.89
C VAL A 31 -9.62 -20.44 1.53
N VAL A 32 -9.69 -21.69 1.12
CA VAL A 32 -8.59 -22.40 0.47
C VAL A 32 -8.83 -22.37 -1.03
N LEU A 33 -7.85 -21.86 -1.78
CA LEU A 33 -7.86 -21.86 -3.23
C LEU A 33 -7.00 -22.99 -3.76
N HIS A 34 -7.56 -23.81 -4.66
CA HIS A 34 -6.82 -24.82 -5.39
C HIS A 34 -6.55 -24.31 -6.80
N PHE A 35 -5.30 -24.34 -7.19
CA PHE A 35 -4.86 -23.86 -8.51
C PHE A 35 -4.61 -25.03 -9.46
N GLU A 36 -4.77 -24.79 -10.75
CA GLU A 36 -4.51 -25.78 -11.81
C GLU A 36 -3.03 -26.22 -11.80
N ASN A 37 -2.12 -25.29 -11.56
CA ASN A 37 -0.69 -25.53 -11.55
C ASN A 37 -0.17 -25.61 -10.11
N ASN A 38 0.90 -26.37 -9.90
CA ASN A 38 1.61 -26.35 -8.62
C ASN A 38 2.45 -25.06 -8.55
N ILE A 39 1.98 -24.08 -7.78
CA ILE A 39 2.58 -22.76 -7.64
C ILE A 39 2.93 -22.55 -6.17
N ASP A 40 4.14 -22.08 -5.92
CA ASP A 40 4.57 -21.67 -4.60
C ASP A 40 4.05 -20.26 -4.31
N ILE A 41 3.20 -20.13 -3.29
CA ILE A 41 2.57 -18.87 -2.88
C ILE A 41 2.91 -18.61 -1.43
N SER A 42 3.50 -17.45 -1.18
CA SER A 42 3.93 -17.05 0.16
C SER A 42 2.97 -16.04 0.79
N ARG A 43 3.06 -15.89 2.10
CA ARG A 43 2.33 -14.85 2.81
C ARG A 43 2.72 -13.47 2.29
N GLY A 44 1.70 -12.69 1.93
CA GLY A 44 1.87 -11.36 1.35
C GLY A 44 1.76 -11.33 -0.16
N ASP A 45 1.72 -12.50 -0.82
CA ASP A 45 1.40 -12.56 -2.24
C ASP A 45 -0.08 -12.25 -2.47
N SER A 46 -0.39 -11.77 -3.65
CA SER A 46 -1.74 -11.39 -4.05
C SER A 46 -2.20 -12.23 -5.21
N VAL A 47 -3.44 -12.73 -5.10
CA VAL A 47 -4.14 -13.37 -6.21
C VAL A 47 -5.08 -12.33 -6.81
N VAL A 48 -4.84 -11.93 -8.05
CA VAL A 48 -5.59 -10.87 -8.73
C VAL A 48 -6.26 -11.39 -9.99
N LEU A 49 -7.35 -10.74 -10.41
CA LEU A 49 -7.97 -11.07 -11.68
C LEU A 49 -7.08 -10.62 -12.84
N TYR A 50 -7.04 -11.42 -13.90
CA TYR A 50 -6.18 -11.19 -15.06
C TYR A 50 -6.40 -9.81 -15.71
N HIS A 51 -7.61 -9.26 -15.63
CA HIS A 51 -7.99 -7.98 -16.24
C HIS A 51 -8.15 -6.83 -15.23
N GLU A 52 -7.84 -7.07 -13.95
CA GLU A 52 -7.91 -6.08 -12.87
C GLU A 52 -6.58 -6.08 -12.10
N LEU A 53 -5.52 -5.68 -12.80
CA LEU A 53 -4.19 -5.62 -12.19
C LEU A 53 -4.04 -4.34 -11.37
N PRO A 54 -3.45 -4.43 -10.17
CA PRO A 54 -3.07 -3.25 -9.39
C PRO A 54 -1.95 -2.48 -10.11
N THR A 55 -1.75 -1.25 -9.72
CA THR A 55 -0.61 -0.44 -10.17
C THR A 55 0.68 -1.04 -9.62
N GLU A 56 1.66 -1.24 -10.49
CA GLU A 56 3.02 -1.61 -10.10
C GLU A 56 3.94 -0.40 -10.28
N SER A 57 4.50 0.11 -9.18
CA SER A 57 5.40 1.27 -9.25
C SER A 57 6.39 1.32 -8.09
N THR A 58 7.54 1.95 -8.36
CA THR A 58 8.50 2.40 -7.35
C THR A 58 8.34 3.88 -7.03
N GLN A 59 7.57 4.63 -7.83
CA GLN A 59 7.26 6.04 -7.60
C GLN A 59 5.78 6.16 -7.28
N ILE A 60 5.47 6.70 -6.13
CA ILE A 60 4.11 6.72 -5.58
C ILE A 60 3.78 8.13 -5.12
N ASN A 61 2.66 8.65 -5.57
CA ASN A 61 2.07 9.85 -5.01
C ASN A 61 1.06 9.47 -3.94
N SER A 62 1.09 10.18 -2.84
CA SER A 62 0.24 9.85 -1.69
C SER A 62 -0.16 11.08 -0.91
N TRP A 63 -1.35 11.04 -0.32
CA TRP A 63 -1.63 11.82 0.86
C TRP A 63 -0.86 11.23 2.05
N ILE A 64 -0.38 12.10 2.93
CA ILE A 64 0.19 11.74 4.23
C ILE A 64 -0.49 12.53 5.33
N SER A 65 -0.81 11.84 6.43
CA SER A 65 -1.03 12.46 7.73
C SER A 65 0.22 12.22 8.56
N TRP A 66 0.87 13.30 9.01
CA TRP A 66 2.11 13.21 9.76
C TRP A 66 1.83 13.05 11.25
N LEU A 67 2.46 12.07 11.91
CA LEU A 67 2.13 11.64 13.27
C LEU A 67 3.31 11.80 14.26
N ASP A 68 4.42 12.37 13.84
CA ASP A 68 5.62 12.55 14.69
C ASP A 68 5.80 14.02 15.10
N ASN A 69 6.34 14.23 16.31
CA ASN A 69 6.70 15.57 16.79
C ASN A 69 7.86 16.20 15.99
N THR A 70 8.76 15.37 15.47
CA THR A 70 9.82 15.81 14.58
C THR A 70 9.22 16.07 13.21
N PRO A 71 9.44 17.25 12.60
CA PRO A 71 8.93 17.53 11.26
C PRO A 71 9.40 16.50 10.23
N LEU A 72 8.57 16.26 9.22
CA LEU A 72 8.88 15.40 8.10
C LEU A 72 10.15 15.90 7.39
N GLN A 73 11.06 14.97 7.11
CA GLN A 73 12.33 15.28 6.45
C GLN A 73 12.37 14.70 5.04
N VAL A 74 12.38 15.59 4.04
CA VAL A 74 12.61 15.19 2.64
C VAL A 74 14.00 14.60 2.49
N GLY A 75 14.09 13.51 1.74
CA GLY A 75 15.34 12.78 1.52
C GLY A 75 15.69 11.75 2.61
N LYS A 76 15.02 11.76 3.77
CA LYS A 76 15.17 10.71 4.78
C LYS A 76 14.54 9.42 4.31
N THR A 77 15.14 8.29 4.69
CA THR A 77 14.61 6.94 4.43
C THR A 77 13.79 6.49 5.62
N TYR A 78 12.65 5.92 5.33
CA TYR A 78 11.72 5.32 6.28
C TYR A 78 11.42 3.87 5.87
N LEU A 79 10.85 3.09 6.77
CA LEU A 79 10.24 1.82 6.46
C LEU A 79 8.76 2.07 6.13
N LEU A 80 8.32 1.66 4.96
CA LEU A 80 6.94 1.67 4.55
C LEU A 80 6.36 0.29 4.75
N GLN A 81 5.34 0.17 5.59
CA GLN A 81 4.57 -1.05 5.75
C GLN A 81 3.27 -0.96 4.95
N HIS A 82 3.21 -1.76 3.90
CA HIS A 82 2.04 -1.91 3.04
C HIS A 82 1.53 -3.35 3.11
N ARG A 83 0.33 -3.53 3.66
CA ARG A 83 -0.25 -4.85 3.90
C ARG A 83 0.70 -5.73 4.73
N PHE A 84 1.28 -6.78 4.13
CA PHE A 84 2.20 -7.73 4.78
C PHE A 84 3.66 -7.51 4.37
N LYS A 85 3.96 -6.49 3.57
CA LYS A 85 5.31 -6.18 3.07
C LYS A 85 5.85 -4.91 3.71
N ASN A 86 7.12 -4.97 4.06
CA ASN A 86 7.89 -3.82 4.50
C ASN A 86 8.93 -3.50 3.41
N VAL A 87 8.92 -2.25 2.94
CA VAL A 87 9.88 -1.77 1.95
C VAL A 87 10.50 -0.46 2.43
N ARG A 88 11.76 -0.22 2.08
CA ARG A 88 12.38 1.09 2.33
C ARG A 88 11.86 2.10 1.34
N VAL A 89 11.52 3.27 1.85
CA VAL A 89 10.97 4.37 1.07
C VAL A 89 11.69 5.66 1.42
N LYS A 90 11.91 6.49 0.42
CA LYS A 90 12.42 7.85 0.57
C LYS A 90 11.33 8.84 0.17
N ILE A 91 11.07 9.83 1.02
CA ILE A 91 10.23 10.96 0.65
C ILE A 91 11.06 11.84 -0.26
N GLN A 92 10.58 12.03 -1.50
CA GLN A 92 11.29 12.81 -2.50
C GLN A 92 10.93 14.29 -2.44
N GLU A 93 9.64 14.56 -2.26
CA GLU A 93 9.11 15.91 -2.33
C GLU A 93 7.80 16.03 -1.53
N VAL A 94 7.57 17.21 -0.99
CA VAL A 94 6.26 17.67 -0.51
C VAL A 94 5.67 18.52 -1.63
N ASN A 95 4.61 18.03 -2.26
CA ASN A 95 3.98 18.67 -3.41
C ASN A 95 3.11 19.87 -2.96
N GLN A 96 2.30 19.64 -1.93
CA GLN A 96 1.42 20.66 -1.35
C GLN A 96 0.94 20.23 0.04
N LYS A 97 0.63 21.20 0.88
CA LYS A 97 0.10 21.01 2.23
C LYS A 97 -1.36 21.45 2.27
N TRP A 98 -2.20 20.69 2.97
CA TRP A 98 -3.60 21.04 3.20
C TRP A 98 -3.73 21.96 4.42
N ASN A 99 -4.27 23.16 4.22
CA ASN A 99 -4.62 24.07 5.31
C ASN A 99 -6.08 23.82 5.74
N ILE A 100 -6.25 23.27 6.93
CA ILE A 100 -7.57 22.93 7.49
C ILE A 100 -8.41 24.18 7.78
N ASN A 101 -7.78 25.32 8.11
CA ASN A 101 -8.51 26.54 8.47
C ASN A 101 -9.18 27.19 7.27
N ASP A 102 -8.45 27.25 6.16
CA ASP A 102 -8.89 27.94 4.95
C ASP A 102 -9.48 26.98 3.91
N TRP A 103 -9.34 25.67 4.13
CA TRP A 103 -9.76 24.61 3.21
C TRP A 103 -9.09 24.73 1.83
N GLU A 104 -7.84 25.16 1.82
CA GLU A 104 -7.05 25.39 0.62
C GLU A 104 -5.70 24.68 0.69
N PHE A 105 -5.09 24.51 -0.47
CA PHE A 105 -3.72 24.01 -0.56
C PHE A 105 -2.74 25.16 -0.45
N THR A 106 -1.63 24.89 0.24
CA THR A 106 -0.49 25.80 0.33
C THR A 106 0.76 25.13 -0.23
N ASN A 107 1.71 25.94 -0.65
CA ASN A 107 3.02 25.49 -1.12
C ASN A 107 4.04 25.35 0.04
N GLU A 108 3.56 25.29 1.28
CA GLU A 108 4.42 25.04 2.43
C GLU A 108 5.00 23.62 2.35
N THR A 109 6.31 23.51 2.56
CA THR A 109 7.03 22.24 2.53
C THR A 109 7.37 21.70 3.92
N GLU A 110 7.22 22.52 4.97
CA GLU A 110 7.40 22.09 6.36
C GLU A 110 6.13 21.40 6.85
N ILE A 111 6.22 20.09 7.12
CA ILE A 111 5.13 19.27 7.60
C ILE A 111 5.39 18.86 9.05
N LYS A 112 4.49 19.30 9.94
CA LYS A 112 4.52 19.08 11.39
C LYS A 112 3.46 18.09 11.83
N LEU A 113 3.49 17.74 13.12
CA LEU A 113 2.49 16.86 13.73
C LEU A 113 1.05 17.27 13.38
N ASN A 114 0.26 16.31 12.93
CA ASN A 114 -1.14 16.44 12.47
C ASN A 114 -1.33 17.21 11.15
N ASP A 115 -0.26 17.61 10.47
CA ASP A 115 -0.39 18.15 9.13
C ASP A 115 -0.78 17.08 8.12
N ILE A 116 -1.52 17.48 7.10
CA ILE A 116 -1.89 16.67 5.96
C ILE A 116 -1.25 17.27 4.71
N ALA A 117 -0.59 16.45 3.91
CA ALA A 117 0.09 16.90 2.71
C ALA A 117 0.01 15.86 1.58
N GLN A 118 0.21 16.32 0.36
CA GLN A 118 0.53 15.43 -0.77
C GLN A 118 2.05 15.35 -0.92
N ILE A 119 2.55 14.14 -1.04
CA ILE A 119 3.98 13.85 -1.14
C ILE A 119 4.27 12.88 -2.28
N SER A 120 5.48 12.97 -2.80
CA SER A 120 6.04 11.99 -3.73
C SER A 120 7.03 11.08 -3.02
N LEU A 121 6.86 9.79 -3.21
CA LEU A 121 7.63 8.73 -2.56
C LEU A 121 8.40 7.90 -3.60
N ARG A 122 9.56 7.39 -3.20
CA ARG A 122 10.28 6.37 -3.97
C ARG A 122 10.65 5.19 -3.09
N THR A 123 10.19 4.01 -3.47
CA THR A 123 10.50 2.74 -2.81
C THR A 123 11.74 2.09 -3.43
N ASN A 124 12.41 1.24 -2.65
CA ASN A 124 13.58 0.49 -3.12
C ASN A 124 13.23 -0.74 -3.98
N GLN A 125 11.95 -1.12 -4.01
CA GLN A 125 11.40 -2.18 -4.84
C GLN A 125 9.95 -1.86 -5.20
N PRO A 126 9.41 -2.40 -6.31
CA PRO A 126 8.02 -2.13 -6.71
C PRO A 126 7.00 -2.54 -5.66
N LEU A 127 5.97 -1.71 -5.50
CA LEU A 127 4.74 -2.05 -4.77
C LEU A 127 3.62 -2.28 -5.77
N PHE A 128 2.74 -3.22 -5.41
CA PHE A 128 1.48 -3.48 -6.10
C PHE A 128 0.35 -2.92 -5.24
N TYR A 129 -0.28 -1.86 -5.71
CA TYR A 129 -1.30 -1.14 -4.95
C TYR A 129 -2.42 -0.63 -5.84
N ASP A 130 -3.54 -0.35 -5.24
CA ASP A 130 -4.64 0.39 -5.86
C ASP A 130 -4.66 1.82 -5.29
N ALA A 131 -5.27 2.76 -5.99
CA ALA A 131 -5.57 4.06 -5.40
C ALA A 131 -6.53 3.91 -4.21
N PHE A 132 -6.36 4.73 -3.19
CA PHE A 132 -7.13 4.63 -1.93
C PHE A 132 -8.64 4.76 -2.14
N ASP A 133 -9.06 5.62 -3.06
CA ASP A 133 -10.47 5.82 -3.41
C ASP A 133 -11.13 4.60 -4.04
N LYS A 134 -10.35 3.79 -4.76
CA LYS A 134 -10.83 2.55 -5.40
C LYS A 134 -10.82 1.37 -4.43
N ASN A 135 -9.75 1.22 -3.67
CA ASN A 135 -9.58 0.10 -2.75
C ASN A 135 -8.80 0.53 -1.50
N PRO A 136 -9.49 1.04 -0.46
CA PRO A 136 -8.82 1.50 0.76
C PRO A 136 -7.91 0.46 1.43
N LYS A 137 -8.21 -0.83 1.28
CA LYS A 137 -7.39 -1.91 1.88
C LYS A 137 -6.05 -2.13 1.18
N SER A 138 -5.96 -1.81 -0.10
CA SER A 138 -4.74 -1.89 -0.91
C SER A 138 -4.09 -0.52 -1.12
N GLY A 139 -4.84 0.57 -0.93
CA GLY A 139 -4.41 1.94 -1.18
C GLY A 139 -3.84 2.66 0.03
N ASN A 140 -3.57 1.98 1.14
CA ASN A 140 -3.01 2.59 2.34
C ASN A 140 -1.69 1.95 2.77
N ALA A 141 -0.91 2.70 3.53
CA ALA A 141 0.31 2.22 4.17
C ALA A 141 0.62 3.06 5.41
N ILE A 142 1.57 2.60 6.23
CA ILE A 142 2.15 3.41 7.29
C ILE A 142 3.64 3.61 7.06
N LEU A 143 4.14 4.76 7.51
CA LEU A 143 5.57 5.04 7.60
C LEU A 143 6.06 4.79 9.02
N ILE A 144 7.18 4.12 9.12
CA ILE A 144 7.85 3.77 10.36
C ILE A 144 9.27 4.36 10.31
N ASP A 145 9.66 5.06 11.34
CA ASP A 145 11.05 5.49 11.52
C ASP A 145 11.91 4.29 11.95
N GLU A 146 12.92 3.94 11.14
CA GLU A 146 13.78 2.76 11.41
C GLU A 146 14.61 2.89 12.69
N THR A 147 14.79 4.12 13.21
CA THR A 147 15.61 4.35 14.42
C THR A 147 14.78 4.17 15.69
N SER A 148 13.59 4.76 15.72
CA SER A 148 12.70 4.72 16.90
C SER A 148 11.70 3.57 16.86
N ASN A 149 11.48 2.95 15.71
CA ASN A 149 10.40 1.99 15.42
C ASN A 149 8.98 2.56 15.64
N ASN A 150 8.86 3.88 15.69
CA ASN A 150 7.56 4.53 15.80
C ASN A 150 6.89 4.70 14.43
N THR A 151 5.57 4.58 14.40
CA THR A 151 4.78 5.00 13.25
C THR A 151 4.79 6.53 13.20
N VAL A 152 5.32 7.10 12.12
CA VAL A 152 5.48 8.53 11.93
C VAL A 152 4.55 9.14 10.87
N GLY A 153 3.85 8.30 10.11
CA GLY A 153 2.89 8.79 9.13
C GLY A 153 1.92 7.70 8.65
N ALA A 154 0.74 8.13 8.26
CA ALA A 154 -0.26 7.32 7.57
C ALA A 154 -0.42 7.81 6.13
N LEU A 155 -0.43 6.88 5.18
CA LEU A 155 -0.45 7.14 3.75
C LEU A 155 -1.76 6.68 3.11
N MET A 156 -2.23 7.45 2.12
CA MET A 156 -3.31 7.07 1.19
C MET A 156 -2.80 7.30 -0.23
N PHE A 157 -2.58 6.22 -0.97
CA PHE A 157 -2.05 6.27 -2.33
C PHE A 157 -3.04 6.87 -3.32
N LEU A 158 -2.53 7.65 -4.27
CA LEU A 158 -3.31 8.35 -5.31
C LEU A 158 -3.30 7.56 -6.61
#